data_0ae149cd335b70a05b993f1a313eded8
#
_entry.id   0ae149cd335b70a05b993f1a313eded8
#
_cell.length_a   1.000
_cell.length_b   1.000
_cell.length_c   1.000
_cell.angle_alpha   90.00
_cell.angle_beta   90.00
_cell.angle_gamma   90.00
#
_symmetry.space_group_name_H-M   'P 1'
#
loop_
_entity.id
_entity.type
_entity.pdbx_description
1 polymer ?
#
loop_
_entity_poly.entity_id
_entity_poly.type
_entity_poly.pdbx_seq_one_letter_code
_entity_poly.pdbx_strand_id
1 'polypeptide(L)'
;MNKQKLVRFINKYYLNGVVNSVILNSKSDLQELSARFISGDKTLLGDLTMDKWDFENSDIGIYNTEQLLKLLDVMDEDVKVSLSKSGDKSIAIKVSDTYSSVNYMLSDTSIINEPPQMKAIPDFELSINITPQFISKFIAGKNALVETDNFTVITDGDNTKLVIGYASINTNRVTIPVTTSKVSNIENVSFNANMFKEVLIANKECESATLKISSEGLSKITFKVDNFTSTYWLVAVSEVD
;
A
#
# COMPACT_ATOMS: atom_id res chain seq x y z
N MET A 1 16.76 11.84 -13.10
CA MET A 1 15.51 11.05 -12.87
C MET A 1 14.44 12.00 -12.37
N ASN A 2 13.18 11.80 -12.74
CA ASN A 2 12.09 12.60 -12.21
C ASN A 2 11.79 12.19 -10.74
N LYS A 3 11.84 13.16 -9.81
CA LYS A 3 11.58 13.00 -8.38
C LYS A 3 10.21 12.35 -8.10
N GLN A 4 9.19 12.73 -8.88
CA GLN A 4 7.82 12.25 -8.69
C GLN A 4 7.70 10.72 -8.80
N LYS A 5 8.54 10.07 -9.64
CA LYS A 5 8.54 8.60 -9.70
C LYS A 5 8.93 7.99 -8.36
N LEU A 6 9.98 8.51 -7.73
CA LEU A 6 10.44 8.03 -6.42
C LEU A 6 9.42 8.33 -5.32
N VAL A 7 8.84 9.54 -5.31
CA VAL A 7 7.80 9.93 -4.35
C VAL A 7 6.54 9.05 -4.51
N ARG A 8 6.11 8.77 -5.75
CA ARG A 8 4.97 7.86 -6.00
C ARG A 8 5.27 6.45 -5.49
N PHE A 9 6.49 5.92 -5.73
CA PHE A 9 6.90 4.63 -5.19
C PHE A 9 6.84 4.63 -3.66
N ILE A 10 7.40 5.65 -3.02
CA ILE A 10 7.42 5.77 -1.56
C ILE A 10 5.98 5.83 -1.00
N ASN A 11 5.09 6.64 -1.57
CA ASN A 11 3.72 6.78 -1.11
C ASN A 11 2.93 5.45 -1.18
N LYS A 12 3.25 4.56 -2.15
CA LYS A 12 2.59 3.26 -2.29
C LYS A 12 2.94 2.27 -1.18
N TYR A 13 4.08 2.38 -0.52
CA TYR A 13 4.38 1.57 0.66
C TYR A 13 4.19 2.32 1.98
N TYR A 14 4.46 3.62 2.01
CA TYR A 14 4.36 4.44 3.22
C TYR A 14 2.93 4.56 3.75
N LEU A 15 1.96 4.67 2.84
CA LEU A 15 0.52 4.71 3.13
C LEU A 15 0.21 5.69 4.26
N ASN A 16 0.75 6.92 4.13
CA ASN A 16 0.55 8.01 5.09
C ASN A 16 0.91 7.64 6.56
N GLY A 17 1.98 6.87 6.75
CA GLY A 17 2.49 6.49 8.07
C GLY A 17 2.12 5.09 8.54
N VAL A 18 1.33 4.33 7.78
CA VAL A 18 1.01 2.92 8.12
C VAL A 18 2.27 2.06 8.12
N VAL A 19 3.20 2.32 7.18
CA VAL A 19 4.49 1.63 7.08
C VAL A 19 5.62 2.65 7.05
N ASN A 20 6.39 2.78 8.13
CA ASN A 20 7.41 3.81 8.25
C ASN A 20 8.84 3.32 7.93
N SER A 21 9.07 2.03 7.94
CA SER A 21 10.37 1.43 7.62
C SER A 21 10.24 0.32 6.59
N VAL A 22 11.23 0.21 5.68
CA VAL A 22 11.20 -0.74 4.58
C VAL A 22 12.62 -0.97 4.03
N ILE A 23 12.86 -2.14 3.44
CA ILE A 23 14.03 -2.39 2.60
C ILE A 23 13.61 -2.23 1.14
N LEU A 24 14.26 -1.32 0.42
CA LEU A 24 14.11 -1.18 -1.02
C LEU A 24 15.18 -2.01 -1.71
N ASN A 25 14.77 -2.89 -2.61
CA ASN A 25 15.66 -3.76 -3.37
C ASN A 25 15.78 -3.22 -4.80
N SER A 26 16.96 -2.71 -5.17
CA SER A 26 17.26 -2.28 -6.51
C SER A 26 18.01 -3.38 -7.28
N LYS A 27 17.51 -3.75 -8.45
CA LYS A 27 18.08 -4.77 -9.34
C LYS A 27 18.33 -4.18 -10.72
N SER A 28 19.59 -3.87 -11.02
CA SER A 28 19.98 -3.22 -12.28
C SER A 28 19.78 -4.11 -13.51
N ASP A 29 19.99 -5.42 -13.38
CA ASP A 29 19.78 -6.41 -14.44
C ASP A 29 18.31 -6.53 -14.87
N LEU A 30 17.39 -6.33 -13.93
CA LEU A 30 15.94 -6.31 -14.17
C LEU A 30 15.40 -4.90 -14.42
N GLN A 31 16.21 -3.86 -14.22
CA GLN A 31 15.78 -2.47 -14.17
C GLN A 31 14.55 -2.28 -13.26
N GLU A 32 14.62 -2.87 -12.07
CA GLU A 32 13.52 -2.93 -11.11
C GLU A 32 13.90 -2.33 -9.77
N LEU A 33 12.98 -1.57 -9.18
CA LEU A 33 12.96 -1.25 -7.76
C LEU A 33 11.78 -1.95 -7.12
N SER A 34 12.02 -2.71 -6.06
CA SER A 34 10.97 -3.44 -5.36
C SER A 34 11.04 -3.24 -3.85
N ALA A 35 9.92 -3.48 -3.19
CA ALA A 35 9.80 -3.46 -1.74
C ALA A 35 8.73 -4.44 -1.28
N ARG A 36 9.02 -5.18 -0.20
CA ARG A 36 8.03 -5.90 0.58
C ARG A 36 7.92 -5.22 1.94
N PHE A 37 6.71 -5.05 2.41
CA PHE A 37 6.47 -4.28 3.63
C PHE A 37 5.28 -4.82 4.43
N ILE A 38 5.27 -4.48 5.71
CA ILE A 38 4.24 -4.90 6.66
C ILE A 38 3.94 -3.73 7.61
N SER A 39 2.66 -3.55 7.96
CA SER A 39 2.26 -2.58 8.99
C SER A 39 2.75 -2.98 10.38
N GLY A 40 2.88 -2.01 11.28
CA GLY A 40 3.37 -2.24 12.63
C GLY A 40 2.51 -3.23 13.43
N ASP A 41 1.20 -3.25 13.19
CA ASP A 41 0.23 -4.17 13.79
C ASP A 41 0.09 -5.51 13.04
N LYS A 42 0.82 -5.66 11.93
CA LYS A 42 0.86 -6.87 11.06
C LYS A 42 -0.47 -7.22 10.38
N THR A 43 -1.40 -6.28 10.28
CA THR A 43 -2.70 -6.49 9.62
C THR A 43 -2.71 -6.12 8.15
N LEU A 44 -1.68 -5.39 7.67
CA LEU A 44 -1.47 -5.07 6.26
C LEU A 44 -0.07 -5.55 5.83
N LEU A 45 -0.02 -6.24 4.71
CA LEU A 45 1.20 -6.65 4.02
C LEU A 45 1.15 -6.16 2.58
N GLY A 46 2.29 -5.80 2.01
CA GLY A 46 2.34 -5.36 0.63
C GLY A 46 3.60 -5.77 -0.11
N ASP A 47 3.44 -5.93 -1.41
CA ASP A 47 4.51 -6.10 -2.39
C ASP A 47 4.38 -4.99 -3.44
N LEU A 48 5.46 -4.32 -3.72
CA LEU A 48 5.53 -3.21 -4.67
C LEU A 48 6.71 -3.40 -5.60
N THR A 49 6.47 -3.23 -6.89
CA THR A 49 7.52 -3.18 -7.92
C THR A 49 7.35 -1.95 -8.79
N MET A 50 8.45 -1.40 -9.22
CA MET A 50 8.53 -0.34 -10.23
C MET A 50 9.54 -0.74 -11.30
N ASP A 51 9.07 -0.89 -12.53
CA ASP A 51 9.91 -1.16 -13.68
C ASP A 51 10.57 0.11 -14.22
N LYS A 52 11.57 -0.06 -15.10
CA LYS A 52 12.35 1.02 -15.71
C LYS A 52 13.05 1.90 -14.66
N TRP A 53 13.62 1.21 -13.67
CA TRP A 53 14.46 1.78 -12.64
C TRP A 53 15.92 1.50 -13.00
N ASP A 54 16.63 2.54 -13.49
CA ASP A 54 18.04 2.45 -13.84
C ASP A 54 18.91 2.90 -12.68
N PHE A 55 19.29 1.93 -11.85
CA PHE A 55 20.10 2.17 -10.66
C PHE A 55 20.95 0.93 -10.32
N GLU A 56 22.03 1.12 -9.56
CA GLU A 56 22.90 0.03 -9.15
C GLU A 56 22.20 -1.01 -8.26
N ASN A 57 22.69 -2.26 -8.28
CA ASN A 57 22.22 -3.30 -7.37
C ASN A 57 22.47 -2.89 -5.92
N SER A 58 21.42 -2.84 -5.12
CA SER A 58 21.55 -2.43 -3.70
C SER A 58 20.31 -2.76 -2.89
N ASP A 59 20.52 -3.10 -1.63
CA ASP A 59 19.51 -3.15 -0.60
C ASP A 59 19.58 -1.86 0.22
N ILE A 60 18.50 -1.10 0.26
CA ILE A 60 18.45 0.25 0.79
C ILE A 60 17.51 0.26 2.00
N GLY A 61 18.07 0.31 3.20
CA GLY A 61 17.32 0.33 4.45
C GLY A 61 16.76 1.71 4.77
N ILE A 62 15.48 1.89 4.65
CA ILE A 62 14.75 3.10 5.03
C ILE A 62 14.11 2.87 6.40
N TYR A 63 14.53 3.60 7.43
CA TYR A 63 13.96 3.48 8.78
C TYR A 63 12.88 4.54 9.05
N ASN A 64 13.03 5.74 8.50
CA ASN A 64 12.10 6.85 8.69
C ASN A 64 11.68 7.44 7.34
N THR A 65 10.63 6.86 6.77
CA THR A 65 10.11 7.26 5.45
C THR A 65 9.57 8.69 5.45
N GLU A 66 8.95 9.14 6.54
CA GLU A 66 8.46 10.53 6.66
C GLU A 66 9.60 11.53 6.50
N GLN A 67 10.73 11.27 7.14
CA GLN A 67 11.92 12.13 7.01
C GLN A 67 12.49 12.12 5.60
N LEU A 68 12.51 10.96 4.93
CA LEU A 68 12.94 10.86 3.53
C LEU A 68 12.03 11.70 2.62
N LEU A 69 10.71 11.62 2.77
CA LEU A 69 9.76 12.43 1.99
C LEU A 69 9.98 13.92 2.22
N LYS A 70 10.14 14.37 3.47
CA LYS A 70 10.42 15.78 3.81
C LYS A 70 11.71 16.28 3.18
N LEU A 71 12.75 15.45 3.09
CA LEU A 71 14.00 15.79 2.42
C LEU A 71 13.82 15.86 0.90
N LEU A 72 13.03 14.95 0.31
CA LEU A 72 12.72 15.00 -1.12
C LEU A 72 11.86 16.23 -1.49
N ASP A 73 11.03 16.74 -0.59
CA ASP A 73 10.22 17.94 -0.84
C ASP A 73 11.07 19.20 -1.05
N VAL A 74 12.28 19.24 -0.51
CA VAL A 74 13.24 20.34 -0.72
C VAL A 74 13.78 20.38 -2.15
N MET A 75 13.74 19.26 -2.87
CA MET A 75 14.36 19.10 -4.18
C MET A 75 13.45 19.52 -5.33
N ASP A 76 14.03 19.97 -6.42
CA ASP A 76 13.34 20.22 -7.70
C ASP A 76 12.86 18.90 -8.34
N GLU A 77 12.15 19.02 -9.49
CA GLU A 77 11.56 17.87 -10.19
C GLU A 77 12.61 16.92 -10.80
N ASP A 78 13.70 17.45 -11.32
CA ASP A 78 14.77 16.67 -11.93
C ASP A 78 15.94 16.48 -10.96
N VAL A 79 16.10 15.25 -10.49
CA VAL A 79 17.09 14.92 -9.50
C VAL A 79 18.07 13.84 -9.99
N LYS A 80 19.28 13.90 -9.46
CA LYS A 80 20.27 12.84 -9.51
C LYS A 80 20.28 12.11 -8.17
N VAL A 81 20.09 10.80 -8.21
CA VAL A 81 20.16 9.93 -7.03
C VAL A 81 21.44 9.10 -7.08
N SER A 82 22.12 8.96 -5.97
CA SER A 82 23.30 8.12 -5.83
C SER A 82 23.40 7.59 -4.40
N LEU A 83 24.20 6.52 -4.21
CA LEU A 83 24.51 5.99 -2.90
C LEU A 83 25.89 6.47 -2.45
N SER A 84 25.97 6.89 -1.20
CA SER A 84 27.23 7.05 -0.51
C SER A 84 27.60 5.74 0.17
N LYS A 85 28.83 5.26 -0.03
CA LYS A 85 29.28 3.96 0.49
C LYS A 85 30.45 4.13 1.46
N SER A 86 30.55 3.22 2.42
CA SER A 86 31.70 3.01 3.27
C SER A 86 32.11 1.55 3.16
N GLY A 87 33.21 1.27 2.45
CA GLY A 87 33.50 -0.07 1.97
C GLY A 87 32.39 -0.58 1.04
N ASP A 88 31.89 -1.76 1.29
CA ASP A 88 30.81 -2.37 0.49
C ASP A 88 29.40 -1.99 0.98
N LYS A 89 29.29 -1.26 2.09
CA LYS A 89 27.98 -0.88 2.66
C LYS A 89 27.52 0.48 2.14
N SER A 90 26.28 0.55 1.67
CA SER A 90 25.58 1.81 1.41
C SER A 90 25.18 2.46 2.73
N ILE A 91 25.60 3.71 2.96
CA ILE A 91 25.37 4.43 4.22
C ILE A 91 24.42 5.60 4.09
N ALA A 92 24.25 6.14 2.89
CA ALA A 92 23.30 7.22 2.64
C ALA A 92 22.81 7.21 1.20
N ILE A 93 21.57 7.68 0.99
CA ILE A 93 21.08 8.14 -0.31
C ILE A 93 21.40 9.63 -0.42
N LYS A 94 22.12 10.00 -1.46
CA LYS A 94 22.32 11.38 -1.85
C LYS A 94 21.38 11.72 -3.01
N VAL A 95 20.56 12.74 -2.82
CA VAL A 95 19.72 13.31 -3.87
C VAL A 95 20.15 14.73 -4.13
N SER A 96 20.37 15.10 -5.37
CA SER A 96 20.79 16.45 -5.76
C SER A 96 20.06 16.93 -6.98
N ASP A 97 19.74 18.21 -7.01
CA ASP A 97 19.28 18.97 -8.16
C ASP A 97 20.31 20.02 -8.58
N THR A 98 19.89 21.05 -9.30
CA THR A 98 20.78 22.12 -9.77
C THR A 98 21.25 23.02 -8.63
N TYR A 99 20.46 23.18 -7.58
CA TYR A 99 20.69 24.20 -6.53
C TYR A 99 20.98 23.61 -5.15
N SER A 100 20.59 22.34 -4.93
CA SER A 100 20.66 21.75 -3.60
C SER A 100 21.06 20.27 -3.63
N SER A 101 21.45 19.77 -2.47
CA SER A 101 21.64 18.34 -2.26
C SER A 101 21.24 17.95 -0.85
N VAL A 102 20.60 16.79 -0.72
CA VAL A 102 20.24 16.21 0.55
C VAL A 102 20.92 14.84 0.70
N ASN A 103 21.25 14.50 1.93
CA ASN A 103 21.72 13.17 2.30
C ASN A 103 20.70 12.58 3.29
N TYR A 104 20.17 11.42 2.96
CA TYR A 104 19.36 10.63 3.87
C TYR A 104 20.21 9.44 4.35
N MET A 105 20.44 9.35 5.66
CA MET A 105 21.22 8.27 6.25
C MET A 105 20.41 6.98 6.25
N LEU A 106 21.02 5.91 5.72
CA LEU A 106 20.42 4.58 5.67
C LEU A 106 20.58 3.86 7.00
N SER A 107 19.64 2.99 7.28
CA SER A 107 19.73 2.07 8.40
C SER A 107 20.27 0.71 7.95
N ASP A 108 20.86 -0.01 8.89
CA ASP A 108 21.19 -1.42 8.67
C ASP A 108 19.90 -2.20 8.40
N THR A 109 19.89 -3.00 7.34
CA THR A 109 18.72 -3.77 6.94
C THR A 109 18.28 -4.77 8.01
N SER A 110 19.22 -5.23 8.85
CA SER A 110 18.93 -6.19 9.94
C SER A 110 17.98 -5.65 11.03
N ILE A 111 17.83 -4.33 11.15
CA ILE A 111 16.89 -3.74 12.12
C ILE A 111 15.50 -3.44 11.53
N ILE A 112 15.32 -3.65 10.25
CA ILE A 112 14.05 -3.44 9.57
C ILE A 112 13.29 -4.76 9.52
N ASN A 113 12.05 -4.75 9.99
CA ASN A 113 11.22 -5.93 9.96
C ASN A 113 10.85 -6.30 8.51
N GLU A 114 11.31 -7.46 8.07
CA GLU A 114 10.87 -8.03 6.80
C GLU A 114 9.54 -8.76 6.98
N PRO A 115 8.61 -8.59 6.03
CA PRO A 115 7.36 -9.34 6.08
C PRO A 115 7.63 -10.84 5.90
N PRO A 116 6.91 -11.69 6.64
CA PRO A 116 7.06 -13.14 6.50
C PRO A 116 6.63 -13.58 5.11
N GLN A 117 7.23 -14.67 4.62
CA GLN A 117 6.70 -15.33 3.43
C GLN A 117 5.35 -15.98 3.76
N MET A 118 4.33 -15.67 2.97
CA MET A 118 3.04 -16.34 3.09
C MET A 118 3.19 -17.79 2.63
N LYS A 119 3.05 -18.73 3.56
CA LYS A 119 3.20 -20.19 3.29
C LYS A 119 1.98 -20.77 2.58
N ALA A 120 0.80 -20.22 2.85
CA ALA A 120 -0.44 -20.61 2.22
C ALA A 120 -1.29 -19.35 2.00
N ILE A 121 -1.90 -19.25 0.84
CA ILE A 121 -2.88 -18.21 0.51
C ILE A 121 -4.21 -18.95 0.38
N PRO A 122 -5.25 -18.54 1.12
CA PRO A 122 -6.55 -19.17 1.02
C PRO A 122 -7.18 -18.95 -0.36
N ASP A 123 -8.17 -19.74 -0.69
CA ASP A 123 -9.02 -19.48 -1.86
C ASP A 123 -9.82 -18.19 -1.64
N PHE A 124 -10.02 -17.44 -2.73
CA PHE A 124 -10.83 -16.23 -2.71
C PHE A 124 -12.19 -16.53 -3.36
N GLU A 125 -13.23 -16.51 -2.54
CA GLU A 125 -14.59 -16.80 -2.95
C GLU A 125 -15.29 -15.60 -3.60
N LEU A 126 -14.86 -14.39 -3.23
CA LEU A 126 -15.45 -13.14 -3.70
C LEU A 126 -14.41 -12.31 -4.47
N SER A 127 -14.82 -11.73 -5.60
CA SER A 127 -14.02 -10.81 -6.40
C SER A 127 -14.83 -9.57 -6.75
N ILE A 128 -14.41 -8.42 -6.25
CA ILE A 128 -15.08 -7.12 -6.37
C ILE A 128 -14.29 -6.24 -7.35
N ASN A 129 -15.00 -5.62 -8.29
CA ASN A 129 -14.40 -4.68 -9.22
C ASN A 129 -14.23 -3.31 -8.56
N ILE A 130 -13.01 -2.82 -8.52
CA ILE A 130 -12.65 -1.50 -8.01
C ILE A 130 -12.50 -0.54 -9.18
N THR A 131 -13.30 0.50 -9.18
CA THR A 131 -13.32 1.56 -10.19
C THR A 131 -12.91 2.90 -9.59
N PRO A 132 -12.53 3.91 -10.38
CA PRO A 132 -12.26 5.26 -9.87
C PRO A 132 -13.43 5.85 -9.07
N GLN A 133 -14.67 5.54 -9.49
CA GLN A 133 -15.86 5.96 -8.76
C GLN A 133 -15.96 5.30 -7.38
N PHE A 134 -15.68 3.99 -7.30
CA PHE A 134 -15.62 3.28 -6.02
C PHE A 134 -14.58 3.91 -5.10
N ILE A 135 -13.35 4.12 -5.60
CA ILE A 135 -12.25 4.74 -4.85
C ILE A 135 -12.69 6.08 -4.26
N SER A 136 -13.27 6.96 -5.09
CA SER A 136 -13.75 8.28 -4.65
C SER A 136 -14.85 8.17 -3.58
N LYS A 137 -15.81 7.25 -3.75
CA LYS A 137 -16.91 7.04 -2.81
C LYS A 137 -16.43 6.46 -1.48
N PHE A 138 -15.51 5.49 -1.51
CA PHE A 138 -14.97 4.91 -0.30
C PHE A 138 -14.18 5.95 0.52
N ILE A 139 -13.28 6.71 -0.13
CA ILE A 139 -12.51 7.77 0.53
C ILE A 139 -13.44 8.82 1.14
N ALA A 140 -14.44 9.30 0.39
CA ALA A 140 -15.40 10.28 0.89
C ALA A 140 -16.24 9.73 2.06
N GLY A 141 -16.70 8.49 1.96
CA GLY A 141 -17.45 7.82 3.01
C GLY A 141 -16.67 7.64 4.31
N LYS A 142 -15.40 7.21 4.19
CA LYS A 142 -14.53 7.08 5.37
C LYS A 142 -14.19 8.44 6.00
N ASN A 143 -14.00 9.48 5.18
CA ASN A 143 -13.76 10.83 5.70
C ASN A 143 -14.99 11.43 6.40
N ALA A 144 -16.21 11.05 5.99
CA ALA A 144 -17.44 11.45 6.66
C ALA A 144 -17.68 10.70 7.99
N LEU A 145 -17.11 9.51 8.14
CA LEU A 145 -17.22 8.66 9.33
C LEU A 145 -15.84 8.48 9.98
N VAL A 146 -15.27 9.56 10.49
CA VAL A 146 -13.89 9.60 11.03
C VAL A 146 -13.69 8.56 12.13
N GLU A 147 -14.65 8.45 13.05
CA GLU A 147 -14.60 7.56 14.23
C GLU A 147 -14.82 6.08 13.91
N THR A 148 -15.09 5.74 12.64
CA THR A 148 -15.36 4.36 12.23
C THR A 148 -14.08 3.72 11.74
N ASP A 149 -13.61 2.68 12.41
CA ASP A 149 -12.33 2.02 12.07
C ASP A 149 -12.46 0.96 10.98
N ASN A 150 -13.65 0.36 10.83
CA ASN A 150 -13.83 -0.81 9.97
C ASN A 150 -14.80 -0.57 8.83
N PHE A 151 -14.62 -1.31 7.75
CA PHE A 151 -15.66 -1.57 6.76
C PHE A 151 -15.96 -3.07 6.70
N THR A 152 -17.21 -3.40 6.43
CA THR A 152 -17.69 -4.80 6.36
C THR A 152 -18.14 -5.10 4.94
N VAL A 153 -17.76 -6.26 4.44
CA VAL A 153 -18.25 -6.81 3.19
C VAL A 153 -19.45 -7.70 3.50
N ILE A 154 -20.56 -7.42 2.83
CA ILE A 154 -21.82 -8.12 3.01
C ILE A 154 -22.26 -8.67 1.67
N THR A 155 -22.59 -9.97 1.63
CA THR A 155 -23.16 -10.64 0.48
C THR A 155 -24.61 -11.06 0.80
N ASP A 156 -25.52 -10.79 -0.13
CA ASP A 156 -26.93 -11.19 -0.03
C ASP A 156 -27.39 -11.66 -1.41
N GLY A 157 -27.31 -12.96 -1.65
CA GLY A 157 -27.48 -13.54 -2.97
C GLY A 157 -26.45 -12.98 -3.96
N ASP A 158 -26.94 -12.41 -5.05
CA ASP A 158 -26.09 -11.77 -6.08
C ASP A 158 -25.68 -10.33 -5.73
N ASN A 159 -26.16 -9.79 -4.62
CA ASN A 159 -25.88 -8.42 -4.21
C ASN A 159 -24.71 -8.39 -3.23
N THR A 160 -23.71 -7.63 -3.57
CA THR A 160 -22.56 -7.36 -2.70
C THR A 160 -22.45 -5.89 -2.40
N LYS A 161 -22.15 -5.55 -1.16
CA LYS A 161 -21.95 -4.17 -0.71
C LYS A 161 -20.83 -4.08 0.31
N LEU A 162 -20.11 -2.97 0.30
CA LEU A 162 -19.20 -2.59 1.35
C LEU A 162 -19.90 -1.56 2.24
N VAL A 163 -19.84 -1.76 3.55
CA VAL A 163 -20.47 -0.88 4.53
C VAL A 163 -19.43 -0.36 5.50
N ILE A 164 -19.21 0.95 5.49
CA ILE A 164 -18.40 1.64 6.51
C ILE A 164 -19.33 1.97 7.68
N GLY A 165 -18.98 1.54 8.89
CA GLY A 165 -19.82 1.73 10.08
C GLY A 165 -20.92 0.69 10.20
N TYR A 166 -20.68 -0.55 9.75
CA TYR A 166 -21.62 -1.65 9.97
C TYR A 166 -21.68 -2.01 11.45
N ALA A 167 -22.89 -2.12 11.97
CA ALA A 167 -23.17 -2.60 13.31
C ALA A 167 -24.55 -3.28 13.32
N SER A 168 -24.78 -4.12 14.34
CA SER A 168 -26.07 -4.79 14.57
C SER A 168 -27.19 -3.82 14.96
N ILE A 169 -26.83 -2.65 15.52
CA ILE A 169 -27.74 -1.56 15.87
C ILE A 169 -27.75 -0.47 14.80
N ASN A 170 -28.75 0.41 14.82
CA ASN A 170 -28.79 1.55 13.90
C ASN A 170 -27.69 2.56 14.24
N THR A 171 -26.73 2.69 13.33
CA THR A 171 -25.60 3.63 13.39
C THR A 171 -25.50 4.43 12.10
N ASN A 172 -24.77 5.53 12.15
CA ASN A 172 -24.36 6.23 10.93
C ASN A 172 -23.48 5.32 10.09
N ARG A 173 -23.83 5.11 8.82
CA ARG A 173 -23.09 4.23 7.93
C ARG A 173 -23.10 4.73 6.49
N VAL A 174 -22.07 4.36 5.75
CA VAL A 174 -22.02 4.54 4.30
C VAL A 174 -22.03 3.18 3.64
N THR A 175 -23.03 2.95 2.79
CA THR A 175 -23.18 1.70 2.02
C THR A 175 -22.81 1.95 0.57
N ILE A 176 -21.87 1.18 0.04
CA ILE A 176 -21.39 1.26 -1.34
C ILE A 176 -21.71 -0.07 -2.03
N PRO A 177 -22.73 -0.10 -2.90
CA PRO A 177 -22.99 -1.26 -3.77
C PRO A 177 -21.79 -1.48 -4.70
N VAL A 178 -21.42 -2.73 -4.93
CA VAL A 178 -20.27 -3.08 -5.78
C VAL A 178 -20.65 -4.13 -6.83
N THR A 179 -19.93 -4.10 -7.94
CA THR A 179 -20.03 -5.13 -8.96
C THR A 179 -19.02 -6.22 -8.70
N THR A 180 -19.44 -7.46 -8.77
CA THR A 180 -18.63 -8.64 -8.53
C THR A 180 -18.43 -9.43 -9.83
N SER A 181 -17.25 -10.00 -10.01
CA SER A 181 -16.94 -10.92 -11.10
C SER A 181 -16.96 -12.39 -10.66
N LYS A 182 -16.85 -12.64 -9.37
CA LYS A 182 -17.04 -13.94 -8.72
C LYS A 182 -17.83 -13.69 -7.44
N VAL A 183 -18.94 -14.37 -7.27
CA VAL A 183 -19.80 -14.25 -6.09
C VAL A 183 -19.96 -15.62 -5.46
N SER A 184 -19.67 -15.72 -4.18
CA SER A 184 -20.14 -16.77 -3.30
C SER A 184 -20.67 -16.08 -2.05
N ASN A 185 -21.75 -16.58 -1.49
CA ASN A 185 -22.20 -16.10 -0.19
C ASN A 185 -21.14 -16.45 0.84
N ILE A 186 -20.57 -15.42 1.44
CA ILE A 186 -19.64 -15.53 2.55
C ILE A 186 -20.24 -14.87 3.79
N GLU A 187 -19.85 -15.28 4.97
CA GLU A 187 -20.18 -14.55 6.18
C GLU A 187 -19.61 -13.13 6.12
N ASN A 188 -20.19 -12.23 6.90
CA ASN A 188 -19.72 -10.85 6.96
C ASN A 188 -18.24 -10.82 7.40
N VAL A 189 -17.40 -10.16 6.63
CA VAL A 189 -15.98 -10.02 6.93
C VAL A 189 -15.64 -8.54 7.02
N SER A 190 -14.99 -8.15 8.10
CA SER A 190 -14.64 -6.76 8.38
C SER A 190 -13.13 -6.53 8.25
N PHE A 191 -12.75 -5.38 7.68
CA PHE A 191 -11.36 -4.97 7.50
C PHE A 191 -11.16 -3.53 7.97
N ASN A 192 -9.91 -3.15 8.26
CA ASN A 192 -9.57 -1.80 8.67
C ASN A 192 -9.81 -0.79 7.53
N ALA A 193 -10.76 0.13 7.73
CA ALA A 193 -11.18 1.12 6.76
C ALA A 193 -10.14 2.24 6.58
N ASN A 194 -9.37 2.59 7.62
CA ASN A 194 -8.33 3.60 7.53
C ASN A 194 -7.18 3.11 6.65
N MET A 195 -6.69 1.88 6.88
CA MET A 195 -5.63 1.29 6.05
C MET A 195 -6.07 1.14 4.60
N PHE A 196 -7.28 0.62 4.38
CA PHE A 196 -7.81 0.44 3.03
C PHE A 196 -7.97 1.78 2.30
N LYS A 197 -8.41 2.84 3.00
CA LYS A 197 -8.45 4.21 2.46
C LYS A 197 -7.08 4.67 1.99
N GLU A 198 -6.01 4.49 2.79
CA GLU A 198 -4.66 4.91 2.40
C GLU A 198 -4.14 4.09 1.20
N VAL A 199 -4.44 2.79 1.14
CA VAL A 199 -4.16 1.96 -0.05
C VAL A 199 -4.84 2.51 -1.30
N LEU A 200 -6.11 2.90 -1.19
CA LEU A 200 -6.87 3.49 -2.30
C LEU A 200 -6.31 4.87 -2.71
N ILE A 201 -5.95 5.72 -1.75
CA ILE A 201 -5.33 7.04 -2.01
C ILE A 201 -4.01 6.88 -2.75
N ALA A 202 -3.15 5.97 -2.31
CA ALA A 202 -1.84 5.72 -2.93
C ALA A 202 -1.93 5.16 -4.36
N ASN A 203 -3.10 4.67 -4.77
CA ASN A 203 -3.35 4.07 -6.08
C ASN A 203 -4.56 4.71 -6.80
N LYS A 204 -4.94 5.95 -6.44
CA LYS A 204 -6.15 6.62 -6.95
C LYS A 204 -6.17 6.88 -8.46
N GLU A 205 -5.01 6.85 -9.10
CA GLU A 205 -4.84 6.99 -10.55
C GLU A 205 -5.14 5.70 -11.32
N CYS A 206 -5.44 4.59 -10.63
CA CYS A 206 -5.76 3.31 -11.26
C CYS A 206 -7.12 3.36 -11.94
N GLU A 207 -7.20 2.88 -13.20
CA GLU A 207 -8.45 2.80 -13.95
C GLU A 207 -9.34 1.64 -13.48
N SER A 208 -8.71 0.53 -13.06
CA SER A 208 -9.43 -0.63 -12.54
C SER A 208 -8.51 -1.53 -11.71
N ALA A 209 -9.07 -2.14 -10.68
CA ALA A 209 -8.42 -3.16 -9.88
C ALA A 209 -9.46 -4.22 -9.44
N THR A 210 -8.98 -5.33 -8.90
CA THR A 210 -9.85 -6.37 -8.33
C THR A 210 -9.49 -6.59 -6.88
N LEU A 211 -10.45 -6.38 -6.00
CA LEU A 211 -10.38 -6.76 -4.59
C LEU A 211 -10.92 -8.17 -4.44
N LYS A 212 -10.07 -9.08 -4.00
CA LYS A 212 -10.42 -10.47 -3.71
C LYS A 212 -10.57 -10.66 -2.21
N ILE A 213 -11.57 -11.42 -1.78
CA ILE A 213 -11.87 -11.65 -0.37
C ILE A 213 -12.07 -13.14 -0.14
N SER A 214 -11.45 -13.63 0.93
CA SER A 214 -11.63 -14.98 1.43
C SER A 214 -12.49 -14.97 2.70
N SER A 215 -13.35 -15.98 2.84
CA SER A 215 -14.10 -16.26 4.07
C SER A 215 -13.19 -16.57 5.27
N GLU A 216 -11.92 -16.95 5.02
CA GLU A 216 -10.91 -17.14 6.05
C GLU A 216 -10.33 -15.82 6.59
N GLY A 217 -10.87 -14.67 6.17
CA GLY A 217 -10.47 -13.35 6.70
C GLY A 217 -9.22 -12.74 6.05
N LEU A 218 -8.92 -13.09 4.81
CA LEU A 218 -7.86 -12.44 4.04
C LEU A 218 -8.46 -11.70 2.84
N SER A 219 -8.01 -10.48 2.61
CA SER A 219 -8.27 -9.78 1.35
C SER A 219 -6.98 -9.54 0.56
N LYS A 220 -7.12 -9.43 -0.76
CA LYS A 220 -6.02 -9.12 -1.68
C LYS A 220 -6.49 -8.13 -2.73
N ILE A 221 -5.75 -7.04 -2.93
CA ILE A 221 -5.97 -6.12 -4.04
C ILE A 221 -4.66 -5.85 -4.78
N THR A 222 -4.71 -5.86 -6.12
CA THR A 222 -3.56 -5.57 -6.97
C THR A 222 -3.89 -4.42 -7.92
N PHE A 223 -3.03 -3.42 -7.91
CA PHE A 223 -3.07 -2.28 -8.82
C PHE A 223 -1.92 -2.36 -9.82
N LYS A 224 -2.22 -1.98 -11.06
CA LYS A 224 -1.21 -1.75 -12.10
C LYS A 224 -1.42 -0.35 -12.64
N VAL A 225 -0.44 0.50 -12.45
CA VAL A 225 -0.50 1.92 -12.83
C VAL A 225 0.83 2.31 -13.44
N ASP A 226 0.85 2.67 -14.70
CA ASP A 226 2.08 2.98 -15.46
C ASP A 226 3.10 1.82 -15.36
N ASN A 227 4.24 2.08 -14.74
CA ASN A 227 5.29 1.11 -14.48
C ASN A 227 5.30 0.57 -13.03
N PHE A 228 4.23 0.80 -12.28
CA PHE A 228 4.09 0.29 -10.91
C PHE A 228 3.13 -0.91 -10.88
N THR A 229 3.52 -1.94 -10.16
CA THR A 229 2.63 -3.01 -9.72
C THR A 229 2.66 -3.05 -8.19
N SER A 230 1.51 -2.85 -7.56
CA SER A 230 1.38 -2.90 -6.10
C SER A 230 0.27 -3.87 -5.69
N THR A 231 0.61 -4.77 -4.81
CA THR A 231 -0.32 -5.75 -4.24
C THR A 231 -0.36 -5.58 -2.73
N TYR A 232 -1.56 -5.53 -2.17
CA TYR A 232 -1.77 -5.40 -0.73
C TYR A 232 -2.66 -6.54 -0.26
N TRP A 233 -2.36 -7.04 0.93
CA TRP A 233 -3.19 -7.99 1.67
C TRP A 233 -3.59 -7.36 2.99
N LEU A 234 -4.87 -7.44 3.33
CA LEU A 234 -5.37 -7.03 4.63
C LEU A 234 -5.96 -8.24 5.35
N VAL A 235 -5.64 -8.36 6.62
CA VAL A 235 -6.23 -9.36 7.51
C VAL A 235 -7.52 -8.80 8.09
N ALA A 236 -8.54 -9.63 8.17
CA ALA A 236 -9.82 -9.27 8.77
C ALA A 236 -9.64 -8.88 10.24
N VAL A 237 -10.45 -7.94 10.66
CA VAL A 237 -10.55 -7.55 12.07
C VAL A 237 -11.44 -8.56 12.77
N SER A 238 -10.98 -9.14 13.87
CA SER A 238 -11.84 -9.95 14.73
C SER A 238 -12.93 -9.05 15.31
N GLU A 239 -14.20 -9.41 15.12
CA GLU A 239 -15.26 -8.76 15.86
C GLU A 239 -15.01 -9.06 17.35
N VAL A 240 -14.75 -8.02 18.11
CA VAL A 240 -14.79 -8.11 19.57
C VAL A 240 -16.26 -7.99 19.93
N ASP A 241 -16.88 -9.10 20.35
CA ASP A 241 -18.23 -9.17 20.90
C ASP A 241 -18.41 -8.20 22.09
#